data_81859e16c5bbe57363f376894e37acc7
#
_entry.id   81859e16c5bbe57363f376894e37acc7
#
_cell.length_a   1.000
_cell.length_b   1.000
_cell.length_c   1.000
_cell.angle_alpha   90.00
_cell.angle_beta   90.00
_cell.angle_gamma   90.00
#
_symmetry.space_group_name_H-M   'P 1'
#
loop_
_entity.id
_entity.type
_entity.pdbx_description
1 polymer ?
#
loop_
_entity_poly.entity_id
_entity_poly.type
_entity_poly.pdbx_seq_one_letter_code
_entity_poly.pdbx_strand_id
1 'polypeptide(L)'
;IKELDHLILIGASSPVSFFAYPNVPSFIAPPQCEAFQLARPHDDIDQMLTALLQQLGGNSVEPDVHPLALPELASGALDAFKVAQAVAHYLPENAVIVDEANTSGLALAPATTTARAHDVLNLTGGSIGWGLPAAVGAAIACPERKVVCLEGDGSAMYTMQALWTMARENLDVTVIIFNNRKYSILELEFGRTGARGGKPGPKAASTLRI
;
A
#
# COMPACT_ATOMS: atom_id res chain seq x y z
N ILE A 1 -11.13 -15.69 4.78
CA ILE A 1 -11.47 -16.07 3.37
C ILE A 1 -11.88 -17.54 3.25
N LYS A 2 -11.34 -18.48 4.03
CA LYS A 2 -11.62 -19.91 3.92
C LYS A 2 -13.10 -20.32 4.11
N GLU A 3 -13.91 -19.45 4.70
CA GLU A 3 -15.31 -19.69 5.05
C GLU A 3 -16.28 -18.80 4.27
N LEU A 4 -15.82 -18.19 3.17
CA LEU A 4 -16.69 -17.37 2.33
C LEU A 4 -17.51 -18.25 1.39
N ASP A 5 -18.82 -18.03 1.37
CA ASP A 5 -19.75 -18.62 0.41
C ASP A 5 -19.88 -17.76 -0.85
N HIS A 6 -19.80 -16.44 -0.71
CA HIS A 6 -19.95 -15.47 -1.81
C HIS A 6 -18.86 -14.43 -1.80
N LEU A 7 -18.41 -14.03 -2.98
CA LEU A 7 -17.43 -12.97 -3.20
C LEU A 7 -17.95 -12.00 -4.26
N ILE A 8 -18.15 -10.74 -3.89
CA ILE A 8 -18.56 -9.69 -4.82
C ILE A 8 -17.31 -8.93 -5.25
N LEU A 9 -17.05 -8.88 -6.55
CA LEU A 9 -15.92 -8.21 -7.15
C LEU A 9 -16.35 -6.85 -7.72
N ILE A 10 -15.72 -5.78 -7.27
CA ILE A 10 -16.02 -4.40 -7.66
C ILE A 10 -14.71 -3.75 -8.09
N GLY A 11 -14.57 -3.46 -9.38
CA GLY A 11 -13.34 -2.90 -9.94
C GLY A 11 -12.09 -3.79 -9.79
N ALA A 12 -12.28 -5.07 -9.47
CA ALA A 12 -11.20 -6.00 -9.15
C ALA A 12 -11.39 -7.35 -9.84
N SER A 13 -10.29 -8.06 -10.04
CA SER A 13 -10.29 -9.47 -10.45
C SER A 13 -10.34 -10.39 -9.22
N SER A 14 -10.69 -11.67 -9.43
CA SER A 14 -10.64 -12.65 -8.36
C SER A 14 -9.25 -12.70 -7.70
N PRO A 15 -9.17 -12.70 -6.35
CA PRO A 15 -7.90 -12.62 -5.66
C PRO A 15 -7.08 -13.89 -5.85
N VAL A 16 -5.79 -13.67 -6.15
CA VAL A 16 -4.79 -14.72 -6.29
C VAL A 16 -3.65 -14.52 -5.29
N SER A 17 -2.91 -15.58 -4.99
CA SER A 17 -1.71 -15.47 -4.18
C SER A 17 -0.64 -14.67 -4.94
N PHE A 18 0.16 -13.88 -4.21
CA PHE A 18 1.16 -12.99 -4.80
C PHE A 18 2.24 -13.78 -5.57
N PHE A 19 2.71 -14.87 -4.98
CA PHE A 19 3.61 -15.83 -5.62
C PHE A 19 3.08 -17.26 -5.47
N ALA A 20 3.65 -18.21 -6.22
CA ALA A 20 3.41 -19.63 -6.04
C ALA A 20 4.11 -20.12 -4.77
N TYR A 21 3.37 -20.18 -3.67
CA TYR A 21 3.89 -20.69 -2.41
C TYR A 21 3.61 -22.20 -2.25
N PRO A 22 4.54 -22.98 -1.66
CA PRO A 22 4.33 -24.38 -1.39
C PRO A 22 3.06 -24.60 -0.53
N ASN A 23 2.21 -25.54 -0.95
CA ASN A 23 0.98 -25.90 -0.23
C ASN A 23 -0.05 -24.77 -0.05
N VAL A 24 0.05 -23.70 -0.82
CA VAL A 24 -0.92 -22.61 -0.85
C VAL A 24 -1.58 -22.58 -2.23
N PRO A 25 -2.92 -22.60 -2.33
CA PRO A 25 -3.61 -22.51 -3.61
C PRO A 25 -3.36 -21.14 -4.26
N SER A 26 -3.27 -21.13 -5.59
CA SER A 26 -3.08 -19.86 -6.35
C SER A 26 -4.31 -18.96 -6.25
N PHE A 27 -5.51 -19.53 -6.23
CA PHE A 27 -6.74 -18.78 -5.99
C PHE A 27 -7.01 -18.72 -4.48
N ILE A 28 -7.23 -17.51 -3.95
CA ILE A 28 -7.44 -17.29 -2.52
C ILE A 28 -8.89 -17.56 -2.13
N ALA A 29 -9.84 -17.33 -3.04
CA ALA A 29 -11.22 -17.69 -2.83
C ALA A 29 -11.36 -19.24 -2.78
N PRO A 30 -12.09 -19.79 -1.79
CA PRO A 30 -12.28 -21.24 -1.70
C PRO A 30 -13.07 -21.79 -2.88
N PRO A 31 -12.90 -23.07 -3.27
CA PRO A 31 -13.54 -23.64 -4.45
C PRO A 31 -15.07 -23.59 -4.45
N GLN A 32 -15.69 -23.58 -3.27
CA GLN A 32 -17.15 -23.49 -3.10
C GLN A 32 -17.66 -22.04 -3.16
N CYS A 33 -16.79 -21.05 -3.14
CA CYS A 33 -17.19 -19.65 -3.12
C CYS A 33 -17.71 -19.23 -4.51
N GLU A 34 -18.91 -18.71 -4.55
CA GLU A 34 -19.47 -18.11 -5.75
C GLU A 34 -18.95 -16.68 -5.91
N ALA A 35 -18.21 -16.45 -7.00
CA ALA A 35 -17.70 -15.12 -7.31
C ALA A 35 -18.65 -14.40 -8.27
N PHE A 36 -19.13 -13.23 -7.88
CA PHE A 36 -20.00 -12.37 -8.69
C PHE A 36 -19.28 -11.07 -9.05
N GLN A 37 -19.16 -10.80 -10.34
CA GLN A 37 -18.57 -9.55 -10.85
C GLN A 37 -19.66 -8.47 -10.93
N LEU A 38 -19.71 -7.60 -9.92
CA LEU A 38 -20.65 -6.47 -9.91
C LEU A 38 -20.20 -5.38 -10.89
N ALA A 39 -18.93 -4.98 -10.83
CA ALA A 39 -18.35 -4.00 -11.73
C ALA A 39 -16.93 -4.40 -12.12
N ARG A 40 -16.56 -4.25 -13.39
CA ARG A 40 -15.22 -4.47 -13.91
C ARG A 40 -14.37 -3.20 -13.71
N PRO A 41 -13.02 -3.27 -13.80
CA PRO A 41 -12.17 -2.09 -13.64
C PRO A 41 -12.42 -0.92 -14.62
N HIS A 42 -13.05 -1.19 -15.76
CA HIS A 42 -13.36 -0.20 -16.79
C HIS A 42 -14.84 0.20 -16.82
N ASP A 43 -15.69 -0.37 -15.96
CA ASP A 43 -17.09 0.02 -15.81
C ASP A 43 -17.17 1.29 -14.95
N ASP A 44 -18.29 2.00 -15.02
CA ASP A 44 -18.61 3.11 -14.11
C ASP A 44 -19.01 2.55 -12.74
N ILE A 45 -17.99 2.42 -11.87
CA ILE A 45 -18.13 1.81 -10.54
C ILE A 45 -19.06 2.62 -9.66
N ASP A 46 -19.00 3.95 -9.73
CA ASP A 46 -19.84 4.83 -8.90
C ASP A 46 -21.31 4.70 -9.28
N GLN A 47 -21.61 4.62 -10.56
CA GLN A 47 -22.97 4.38 -11.05
C GLN A 47 -23.49 3.01 -10.62
N MET A 48 -22.67 1.96 -10.72
CA MET A 48 -23.03 0.60 -10.31
C MET A 48 -23.31 0.50 -8.82
N LEU A 49 -22.45 1.11 -7.99
CA LEU A 49 -22.65 1.14 -6.54
C LEU A 49 -23.86 1.96 -6.13
N THR A 50 -24.10 3.09 -6.80
CA THR A 50 -25.29 3.92 -6.57
C THR A 50 -26.57 3.14 -6.88
N ALA A 51 -26.61 2.42 -8.02
CA ALA A 51 -27.74 1.59 -8.38
C ALA A 51 -27.99 0.46 -7.38
N LEU A 52 -26.92 -0.20 -6.92
CA LEU A 52 -27.02 -1.25 -5.90
C LEU A 52 -27.56 -0.67 -4.58
N LEU A 53 -27.04 0.46 -4.15
CA LEU A 53 -27.47 1.14 -2.92
C LEU A 53 -28.96 1.47 -2.95
N GLN A 54 -29.44 1.98 -4.09
CA GLN A 54 -30.87 2.26 -4.30
C GLN A 54 -31.74 0.99 -4.22
N GLN A 55 -31.31 -0.10 -4.87
CA GLN A 55 -32.05 -1.36 -4.85
C GLN A 55 -32.13 -1.99 -3.45
N LEU A 56 -31.06 -1.84 -2.67
CA LEU A 56 -31.02 -2.36 -1.29
C LEU A 56 -31.71 -1.44 -0.26
N GLY A 57 -32.21 -0.27 -0.70
CA GLY A 57 -32.79 0.73 0.22
C GLY A 57 -31.76 1.37 1.14
N GLY A 58 -30.48 1.31 0.77
CA GLY A 58 -29.37 1.75 1.62
C GLY A 58 -29.24 3.26 1.79
N ASN A 59 -29.97 4.06 0.99
CA ASN A 59 -29.94 5.53 1.09
C ASN A 59 -30.41 6.09 2.45
N SER A 60 -31.10 5.27 3.25
CA SER A 60 -31.58 5.63 4.58
C SER A 60 -30.66 5.11 5.71
N VAL A 61 -29.57 4.45 5.37
CA VAL A 61 -28.63 3.88 6.34
C VAL A 61 -27.50 4.88 6.57
N GLU A 62 -27.35 5.32 7.82
CA GLU A 62 -26.18 6.11 8.20
C GLU A 62 -24.92 5.25 8.21
N PRO A 63 -23.85 5.67 7.52
CA PRO A 63 -22.61 4.92 7.51
C PRO A 63 -21.94 4.91 8.88
N ASP A 64 -21.39 3.78 9.28
CA ASP A 64 -20.51 3.68 10.44
C ASP A 64 -19.10 4.16 10.02
N VAL A 65 -18.73 5.36 10.45
CA VAL A 65 -17.47 6.00 10.08
C VAL A 65 -16.57 6.20 11.29
N HIS A 66 -15.29 6.02 11.10
CA HIS A 66 -14.30 6.38 12.12
C HIS A 66 -14.24 7.92 12.27
N PRO A 67 -14.43 8.48 13.46
CA PRO A 67 -14.25 9.90 13.67
C PRO A 67 -12.78 10.28 13.51
N LEU A 68 -12.51 11.52 13.11
CA LEU A 68 -11.16 12.07 13.08
C LEU A 68 -10.54 11.99 14.48
N ALA A 69 -9.45 11.26 14.62
CA ALA A 69 -8.69 11.12 15.85
C ALA A 69 -7.20 10.98 15.53
N LEU A 70 -6.49 12.11 15.55
CA LEU A 70 -5.07 12.10 15.21
C LEU A 70 -4.27 11.36 16.29
N PRO A 71 -3.36 10.46 15.91
CA PRO A 71 -2.52 9.78 16.86
C PRO A 71 -1.61 10.77 17.60
N GLU A 72 -1.33 10.49 18.88
CA GLU A 72 -0.32 11.25 19.61
C GLU A 72 1.07 11.02 19.05
N LEU A 73 1.91 12.07 19.10
CA LEU A 73 3.29 11.95 18.66
C LEU A 73 4.09 11.13 19.67
N ALA A 74 4.66 10.03 19.18
CA ALA A 74 5.51 9.18 19.99
C ALA A 74 6.87 9.84 20.24
N SER A 75 7.43 9.61 21.45
CA SER A 75 8.75 10.10 21.83
C SER A 75 9.81 8.98 21.81
N GLY A 76 11.09 9.34 21.93
CA GLY A 76 12.22 8.42 21.98
C GLY A 76 12.75 8.01 20.60
N ALA A 77 13.47 6.89 20.52
CA ALA A 77 14.08 6.42 19.27
C ALA A 77 13.03 6.15 18.19
N LEU A 78 13.31 6.54 16.94
CA LEU A 78 12.44 6.32 15.79
C LEU A 78 12.42 4.82 15.42
N ASP A 79 11.21 4.36 15.11
CA ASP A 79 10.93 3.10 14.43
C ASP A 79 9.84 3.33 13.37
N ALA A 80 9.56 2.32 12.57
CA ALA A 80 8.59 2.44 11.47
C ALA A 80 7.17 2.80 11.97
N PHE A 81 6.77 2.30 13.13
CA PHE A 81 5.46 2.60 13.70
C PHE A 81 5.34 4.07 14.12
N LYS A 82 6.36 4.60 14.81
CA LYS A 82 6.38 6.02 15.22
C LYS A 82 6.45 6.96 14.03
N VAL A 83 7.14 6.58 12.96
CA VAL A 83 7.13 7.35 11.69
C VAL A 83 5.73 7.36 11.10
N ALA A 84 5.03 6.21 11.04
CA ALA A 84 3.66 6.15 10.56
C ALA A 84 2.69 6.99 11.40
N GLN A 85 2.84 7.00 12.74
CA GLN A 85 2.07 7.88 13.62
C GLN A 85 2.36 9.36 13.35
N ALA A 86 3.62 9.74 13.15
CA ALA A 86 3.98 11.11 12.83
C ALA A 86 3.41 11.54 11.46
N VAL A 87 3.46 10.67 10.46
CA VAL A 87 2.82 10.92 9.16
C VAL A 87 1.32 11.16 9.34
N ALA A 88 0.61 10.25 10.02
CA ALA A 88 -0.82 10.38 10.27
C ALA A 88 -1.19 11.66 11.04
N HIS A 89 -0.35 12.06 12.00
CA HIS A 89 -0.57 13.27 12.80
C HIS A 89 -0.43 14.55 11.97
N TYR A 90 0.61 14.64 11.13
CA TYR A 90 0.91 15.87 10.36
C TYR A 90 0.29 15.88 8.96
N LEU A 91 -0.33 14.79 8.52
CA LEU A 91 -0.91 14.70 7.19
C LEU A 91 -1.99 15.77 7.01
N PRO A 92 -1.88 16.66 6.02
CA PRO A 92 -2.93 17.64 5.75
C PRO A 92 -4.14 16.97 5.08
N GLU A 93 -5.28 17.67 5.09
CA GLU A 93 -6.47 17.26 4.38
C GLU A 93 -6.19 17.08 2.89
N ASN A 94 -6.76 16.04 2.28
CA ASN A 94 -6.60 15.69 0.87
C ASN A 94 -5.16 15.42 0.41
N ALA A 95 -4.26 15.06 1.32
CA ALA A 95 -2.91 14.65 0.94
C ALA A 95 -2.92 13.38 0.08
N VAL A 96 -1.83 13.15 -0.64
CA VAL A 96 -1.57 11.89 -1.34
C VAL A 96 -0.39 11.21 -0.69
N ILE A 97 -0.58 10.00 -0.20
CA ILE A 97 0.51 9.13 0.27
C ILE A 97 0.89 8.18 -0.86
N VAL A 98 2.17 8.09 -1.18
CA VAL A 98 2.74 7.06 -2.05
C VAL A 98 3.52 6.11 -1.18
N ASP A 99 3.06 4.86 -1.06
CA ASP A 99 3.65 3.87 -0.15
C ASP A 99 4.41 2.78 -0.90
N GLU A 100 5.72 2.84 -0.82
CA GLU A 100 6.65 1.79 -1.22
C GLU A 100 7.64 1.44 -0.08
N ALA A 101 7.27 1.70 1.16
CA ALA A 101 8.09 1.34 2.32
C ALA A 101 8.14 -0.17 2.61
N ASN A 102 7.36 -0.97 1.88
CA ASN A 102 7.34 -2.43 1.96
C ASN A 102 7.14 -2.94 3.40
N THR A 103 8.13 -3.64 3.96
CA THR A 103 8.05 -4.17 5.32
C THR A 103 7.94 -3.08 6.39
N SER A 104 8.46 -1.88 6.14
CA SER A 104 8.34 -0.73 7.04
C SER A 104 7.00 -0.02 6.92
N GLY A 105 6.30 -0.15 5.77
CA GLY A 105 4.98 0.45 5.51
C GLY A 105 3.82 -0.25 6.22
N LEU A 106 4.01 -1.44 6.79
CA LEU A 106 2.93 -2.23 7.42
C LEU A 106 2.20 -1.48 8.55
N ALA A 107 2.84 -0.50 9.16
CA ALA A 107 2.26 0.32 10.22
C ALA A 107 1.40 1.48 9.69
N LEU A 108 1.48 1.82 8.40
CA LEU A 108 0.83 3.01 7.84
C LEU A 108 -0.70 2.93 7.90
N ALA A 109 -1.28 1.88 7.32
CA ALA A 109 -2.73 1.75 7.27
C ALA A 109 -3.40 1.80 8.66
N PRO A 110 -2.93 1.06 9.69
CA PRO A 110 -3.47 1.20 11.04
C PRO A 110 -3.31 2.62 11.62
N ALA A 111 -2.19 3.29 11.34
CA ALA A 111 -1.92 4.62 11.89
C ALA A 111 -2.79 5.71 11.25
N THR A 112 -3.17 5.54 9.97
CA THR A 112 -3.92 6.54 9.21
C THR A 112 -5.43 6.32 9.20
N THR A 113 -5.95 5.24 9.80
CA THR A 113 -7.38 4.89 9.83
C THR A 113 -8.27 6.04 10.29
N THR A 114 -7.81 6.83 11.26
CA THR A 114 -8.54 7.97 11.82
C THR A 114 -7.88 9.32 11.53
N ALA A 115 -6.94 9.36 10.58
CA ALA A 115 -6.29 10.58 10.14
C ALA A 115 -7.22 11.42 9.24
N ARG A 116 -6.76 12.59 8.80
CA ARG A 116 -7.46 13.43 7.83
C ARG A 116 -7.65 12.68 6.52
N ALA A 117 -8.71 13.01 5.78
CA ALA A 117 -9.00 12.38 4.47
C ALA A 117 -7.79 12.50 3.52
N HIS A 118 -7.41 11.40 2.92
CA HIS A 118 -6.24 11.30 2.06
C HIS A 118 -6.37 10.12 1.10
N ASP A 119 -5.63 10.16 0.00
CA ASP A 119 -5.48 9.03 -0.91
C ASP A 119 -4.18 8.27 -0.63
N VAL A 120 -4.20 6.96 -0.85
CA VAL A 120 -3.01 6.12 -0.75
C VAL A 120 -2.78 5.39 -2.07
N LEU A 121 -1.64 5.65 -2.68
CA LEU A 121 -1.15 4.93 -3.85
C LEU A 121 -0.19 3.84 -3.36
N ASN A 122 -0.58 2.59 -3.57
CA ASN A 122 0.21 1.43 -3.18
C ASN A 122 0.97 0.85 -4.37
N LEU A 123 2.09 0.20 -4.09
CA LEU A 123 2.84 -0.56 -5.06
C LEU A 123 1.98 -1.63 -5.73
N THR A 124 1.84 -1.54 -7.06
CA THR A 124 1.12 -2.51 -7.86
C THR A 124 2.08 -3.54 -8.47
N GLY A 125 1.69 -4.83 -8.43
CA GLY A 125 2.45 -5.91 -9.07
C GLY A 125 3.79 -6.25 -8.41
N GLY A 126 4.16 -5.65 -7.29
CA GLY A 126 5.37 -5.98 -6.54
C GLY A 126 6.68 -5.56 -7.19
N SER A 127 6.65 -4.69 -8.20
CA SER A 127 7.86 -4.17 -8.86
C SER A 127 8.38 -2.95 -8.11
N ILE A 128 9.42 -3.13 -7.31
CA ILE A 128 10.05 -2.05 -6.54
C ILE A 128 10.76 -1.02 -7.45
N GLY A 129 10.84 0.23 -6.96
CA GLY A 129 11.30 1.39 -7.71
C GLY A 129 10.17 2.21 -8.33
N TRP A 130 8.93 1.93 -7.95
CA TRP A 130 7.75 2.64 -8.42
C TRP A 130 7.46 3.93 -7.61
N GLY A 131 7.74 3.94 -6.30
CA GLY A 131 7.28 4.98 -5.36
C GLY A 131 7.76 6.37 -5.71
N LEU A 132 9.05 6.57 -5.90
CA LEU A 132 9.59 7.90 -6.22
C LEU A 132 9.03 8.49 -7.53
N PRO A 133 9.01 7.76 -8.68
CA PRO A 133 8.39 8.30 -9.89
C PRO A 133 6.87 8.48 -9.78
N ALA A 134 6.16 7.63 -9.03
CA ALA A 134 4.73 7.81 -8.78
C ALA A 134 4.46 9.08 -7.96
N ALA A 135 5.32 9.41 -6.99
CA ALA A 135 5.22 10.66 -6.24
C ALA A 135 5.45 11.89 -7.12
N VAL A 136 6.38 11.82 -8.08
CA VAL A 136 6.53 12.87 -9.11
C VAL A 136 5.23 13.03 -9.91
N GLY A 137 4.67 11.92 -10.39
CA GLY A 137 3.42 11.93 -11.17
C GLY A 137 2.25 12.51 -10.37
N ALA A 138 2.09 12.10 -9.10
CA ALA A 138 1.05 12.61 -8.21
C ALA A 138 1.18 14.12 -7.97
N ALA A 139 2.39 14.62 -7.71
CA ALA A 139 2.63 16.04 -7.48
C ALA A 139 2.41 16.91 -8.73
N ILE A 140 2.67 16.38 -9.93
CA ILE A 140 2.38 17.07 -11.19
C ILE A 140 0.89 17.05 -11.48
N ALA A 141 0.20 15.94 -11.22
CA ALA A 141 -1.23 15.80 -11.50
C ALA A 141 -2.10 16.60 -10.51
N CYS A 142 -1.66 16.76 -9.27
CA CYS A 142 -2.39 17.42 -8.20
C CYS A 142 -1.49 18.43 -7.48
N PRO A 143 -1.10 19.55 -8.13
CA PRO A 143 -0.12 20.49 -7.59
C PRO A 143 -0.59 21.22 -6.31
N GLU A 144 -1.88 21.21 -6.02
CA GLU A 144 -2.49 21.80 -4.81
C GLU A 144 -2.52 20.83 -3.62
N ARG A 145 -2.11 19.58 -3.83
CA ARG A 145 -2.14 18.53 -2.81
C ARG A 145 -0.73 18.20 -2.31
N LYS A 146 -0.60 18.07 -1.00
CA LYS A 146 0.66 17.59 -0.41
C LYS A 146 0.90 16.13 -0.77
N VAL A 147 2.07 15.81 -1.30
CA VAL A 147 2.49 14.42 -1.56
C VAL A 147 3.51 13.99 -0.51
N VAL A 148 3.26 12.84 0.12
CA VAL A 148 4.18 12.18 1.06
C VAL A 148 4.55 10.82 0.49
N CYS A 149 5.82 10.63 0.17
CA CYS A 149 6.34 9.37 -0.34
C CYS A 149 7.06 8.61 0.79
N LEU A 150 6.57 7.42 1.10
CA LEU A 150 7.20 6.47 2.03
C LEU A 150 7.94 5.43 1.20
N GLU A 151 9.26 5.36 1.37
CA GLU A 151 10.13 4.65 0.46
C GLU A 151 11.10 3.74 1.21
N GLY A 152 11.34 2.52 0.72
CA GLY A 152 12.41 1.66 1.20
C GLY A 152 13.76 2.05 0.57
N ASP A 153 14.86 1.96 1.33
CA ASP A 153 16.20 2.25 0.82
C ASP A 153 16.56 1.43 -0.41
N GLY A 154 16.21 0.13 -0.43
CA GLY A 154 16.43 -0.73 -1.58
C GLY A 154 15.56 -0.38 -2.78
N SER A 155 14.32 -0.01 -2.57
CA SER A 155 13.42 0.43 -3.64
C SER A 155 13.89 1.74 -4.26
N ALA A 156 14.31 2.70 -3.42
CA ALA A 156 14.84 4.00 -3.87
C ALA A 156 16.02 3.86 -4.83
N MET A 157 16.87 2.85 -4.65
CA MET A 157 18.05 2.63 -5.51
C MET A 157 17.71 2.37 -6.98
N TYR A 158 16.50 1.96 -7.29
CA TYR A 158 16.09 1.69 -8.68
C TYR A 158 15.77 2.97 -9.46
N THR A 159 15.25 4.01 -8.76
CA THR A 159 14.70 5.22 -9.42
C THR A 159 15.03 6.50 -8.67
N MET A 160 16.16 6.53 -7.93
CA MET A 160 16.59 7.67 -7.14
C MET A 160 16.71 8.98 -7.94
N GLN A 161 16.92 8.90 -9.26
CA GLN A 161 16.94 10.07 -10.16
C GLN A 161 15.60 10.83 -10.18
N ALA A 162 14.50 10.24 -9.71
CA ALA A 162 13.25 10.96 -9.56
C ALA A 162 13.35 12.10 -8.54
N LEU A 163 14.25 11.98 -7.53
CA LEU A 163 14.55 13.07 -6.59
C LEU A 163 15.09 14.32 -7.29
N TRP A 164 15.92 14.12 -8.32
CA TRP A 164 16.40 15.22 -9.16
C TRP A 164 15.24 15.89 -9.90
N THR A 165 14.30 15.12 -10.44
CA THR A 165 13.10 15.66 -11.09
C THR A 165 12.25 16.46 -10.10
N MET A 166 12.02 15.94 -8.88
CA MET A 166 11.29 16.66 -7.83
C MET A 166 11.94 18.02 -7.52
N ALA A 167 13.26 18.05 -7.37
CA ALA A 167 14.00 19.27 -7.10
C ALA A 167 13.97 20.25 -8.28
N ARG A 168 14.18 19.76 -9.51
CA ARG A 168 14.16 20.58 -10.72
C ARG A 168 12.82 21.25 -10.97
N GLU A 169 11.73 20.50 -10.78
CA GLU A 169 10.36 20.98 -11.02
C GLU A 169 9.77 21.67 -9.77
N ASN A 170 10.54 21.77 -8.69
CA ASN A 170 10.11 22.37 -7.42
C ASN A 170 8.78 21.77 -6.90
N LEU A 171 8.67 20.43 -6.93
CA LEU A 171 7.46 19.72 -6.53
C LEU A 171 7.33 19.66 -5.00
N ASP A 172 6.11 19.86 -4.48
CA ASP A 172 5.83 19.73 -3.05
C ASP A 172 5.69 18.26 -2.62
N VAL A 173 6.81 17.55 -2.62
CA VAL A 173 6.91 16.16 -2.19
C VAL A 173 7.80 16.04 -0.95
N THR A 174 7.28 15.38 0.09
CA THR A 174 8.10 14.94 1.23
C THR A 174 8.44 13.48 1.08
N VAL A 175 9.72 13.14 0.94
CA VAL A 175 10.19 11.75 0.83
C VAL A 175 10.77 11.30 2.16
N ILE A 176 10.26 10.18 2.69
CA ILE A 176 10.72 9.53 3.92
C ILE A 176 11.31 8.17 3.55
N ILE A 177 12.63 8.04 3.65
CA ILE A 177 13.34 6.80 3.32
C ILE A 177 13.59 5.97 4.58
N PHE A 178 13.05 4.76 4.61
CA PHE A 178 13.31 3.77 5.66
C PHE A 178 14.62 3.03 5.35
N ASN A 179 15.70 3.46 5.98
CA ASN A 179 17.03 2.89 5.77
C ASN A 179 17.30 1.74 6.73
N ASN A 180 16.95 0.51 6.33
CA ASN A 180 17.27 -0.71 7.05
C ASN A 180 18.52 -1.43 6.50
N ARG A 181 19.17 -0.88 5.47
CA ARG A 181 20.38 -1.38 4.79
C ARG A 181 20.24 -2.78 4.22
N LYS A 182 19.04 -3.18 3.83
CA LYS A 182 18.81 -4.50 3.25
C LYS A 182 17.48 -4.62 2.53
N TYR A 183 17.40 -5.60 1.65
CA TYR A 183 16.15 -6.04 1.01
C TYR A 183 15.38 -7.00 1.92
N SER A 184 14.80 -6.48 3.01
CA SER A 184 14.09 -7.29 4.02
C SER A 184 12.94 -8.10 3.47
N ILE A 185 12.24 -7.60 2.44
CA ILE A 185 11.15 -8.32 1.78
C ILE A 185 11.64 -9.63 1.15
N LEU A 186 12.85 -9.64 0.58
CA LEU A 186 13.42 -10.86 0.00
C LEU A 186 13.80 -11.90 1.07
N GLU A 187 14.28 -11.47 2.25
CA GLU A 187 14.50 -12.38 3.37
C GLU A 187 13.19 -13.04 3.82
N LEU A 188 12.11 -12.27 3.87
CA LEU A 188 10.77 -12.76 4.21
C LEU A 188 10.27 -13.78 3.18
N GLU A 189 10.48 -13.53 1.88
CA GLU A 189 10.09 -14.43 0.81
C GLU A 189 10.90 -15.73 0.80
N PHE A 190 12.19 -15.70 1.18
CA PHE A 190 12.95 -16.95 1.42
C PHE A 190 12.26 -17.83 2.48
N GLY A 191 11.76 -17.21 3.56
CA GLY A 191 10.98 -17.92 4.59
C GLY A 191 9.70 -18.54 4.04
N ARG A 192 8.93 -17.77 3.27
CA ARG A 192 7.63 -18.19 2.72
C ARG A 192 7.74 -19.27 1.65
N THR A 193 8.75 -19.19 0.79
CA THR A 193 8.97 -20.17 -0.27
C THR A 193 9.63 -21.46 0.23
N GLY A 194 10.16 -21.47 1.45
CA GLY A 194 10.87 -22.61 2.02
C GLY A 194 12.20 -22.92 1.31
N ALA A 195 12.65 -22.06 0.41
CA ALA A 195 13.91 -22.24 -0.31
C ALA A 195 15.05 -22.38 0.70
N ARG A 196 15.89 -23.45 0.56
CA ARG A 196 17.02 -23.76 1.47
C ARG A 196 16.63 -23.74 2.97
N GLY A 197 15.45 -24.25 3.31
CA GLY A 197 14.97 -24.25 4.70
C GLY A 197 14.54 -22.88 5.22
N GLY A 198 14.15 -21.97 4.30
CA GLY A 198 13.62 -20.66 4.65
C GLY A 198 14.68 -19.62 5.00
N LYS A 199 15.95 -19.86 4.69
CA LYS A 199 17.04 -18.91 4.95
C LYS A 199 17.92 -18.70 3.72
N PRO A 200 18.30 -17.45 3.40
CA PRO A 200 19.29 -17.21 2.34
C PRO A 200 20.63 -17.84 2.68
N GLY A 201 21.28 -18.44 1.68
CA GLY A 201 22.65 -18.91 1.84
C GLY A 201 23.63 -17.73 2.03
N PRO A 202 24.86 -17.97 2.48
CA PRO A 202 25.83 -16.91 2.81
C PRO A 202 26.04 -15.89 1.68
N LYS A 203 26.15 -16.38 0.43
CA LYS A 203 26.32 -15.52 -0.74
C LYS A 203 25.06 -14.66 -1.00
N ALA A 204 23.88 -15.27 -0.96
CA ALA A 204 22.63 -14.52 -1.14
C ALA A 204 22.41 -13.51 0.01
N ALA A 205 22.69 -13.90 1.26
CA ALA A 205 22.59 -12.99 2.40
C ALA A 205 23.50 -11.76 2.27
N SER A 206 24.70 -11.92 1.70
CA SER A 206 25.60 -10.77 1.46
C SER A 206 25.10 -9.85 0.36
N THR A 207 24.43 -10.37 -0.66
CA THR A 207 23.86 -9.56 -1.78
C THR A 207 22.53 -8.89 -1.43
N LEU A 208 21.87 -9.28 -0.35
CA LEU A 208 20.65 -8.63 0.14
C LEU A 208 20.93 -7.38 1.00
N ARG A 209 22.19 -7.07 1.27
CA ARG A 209 22.60 -5.84 1.95
C ARG A 209 22.76 -4.69 0.97
N ILE A 210 22.45 -3.48 1.43
CA ILE A 210 22.62 -2.20 0.72
C ILE A 210 23.74 -1.41 1.41
#